data_3e383d543df69cd38eff2154fa893f80
#
_entry.id   3e383d543df69cd38eff2154fa893f80
#
_cell.length_a   1.000
_cell.length_b   1.000
_cell.length_c   1.000
_cell.angle_alpha   90.00
_cell.angle_beta   90.00
_cell.angle_gamma   90.00
#
_symmetry.space_group_name_H-M   'P 1'
#
loop_
_entity.id
_entity.type
_entity.pdbx_description
1 polymer ?
#
loop_
_entity_poly.entity_id
_entity_poly.type
_entity_poly.pdbx_seq_one_letter_code
_entity_poly.pdbx_strand_id
1 'polypeptide(L)'
;MTTRRDFLLQSGMATAAALLTRRDVAAQQTPAGAAQSPPAAPAQPNSNPAVQPNPDLLQKLRASAADETIRTTKLTDTIFLLQGVGGNIVCQIGPDGKLLIDSGIDTGTHHLLDALAKLDAHRLRVLINTHWHFDHTSGNAELHLEGAFIVAQDNTRIRLSSPQYMAVYDLHIPAASDAALPQETFPETETLWLNNDQTDLVHAPFAHTDSDIFIHFNKGNVIHTGDLWFNGMYPLIDLTSGGSINGMIRGVDQVLGLADDRTKIVPGHGALGDKTALEAYRTMMVTVADRVEKLKAEGNTVQQTIAAKPTADLDATWARGSIEPDTFVALVYDSL
;
A
#
# COMPACT_ATOMS: atom_id res chain seq x y z
N MET A 1 6.36 62.68 -10.40
CA MET A 1 7.58 62.26 -9.69
C MET A 1 7.41 62.57 -8.23
N THR A 2 6.93 61.66 -7.42
CA THR A 2 6.98 61.76 -5.95
C THR A 2 7.11 60.32 -5.43
N THR A 3 8.17 60.15 -4.70
CA THR A 3 8.75 58.90 -4.25
C THR A 3 8.03 58.34 -3.02
N ARG A 4 7.99 57.02 -2.93
CA ARG A 4 7.63 56.23 -1.75
C ARG A 4 8.58 56.57 -0.58
N ARG A 5 8.08 57.25 0.43
CA ARG A 5 8.56 57.34 1.83
C ARG A 5 7.76 58.49 2.46
N ASP A 6 6.81 58.14 3.32
CA ASP A 6 6.29 58.92 4.44
C ASP A 6 4.92 58.42 4.82
N PHE A 7 4.90 57.37 5.63
CA PHE A 7 3.76 57.06 6.50
C PHE A 7 4.26 56.21 7.67
N LEU A 8 4.92 56.88 8.59
CA LEU A 8 5.12 56.36 9.95
C LEU A 8 5.08 57.57 10.88
N LEU A 9 4.40 57.39 12.02
CA LEU A 9 4.33 58.24 13.20
C LEU A 9 3.12 59.20 13.31
N GLN A 10 2.18 58.75 14.15
CA GLN A 10 1.61 59.46 15.31
C GLN A 10 0.44 58.62 15.82
N SER A 11 0.50 58.05 16.94
CA SER A 11 0.46 58.49 18.36
C SER A 11 -0.89 58.17 18.99
N GLY A 12 -0.85 57.58 20.17
CA GLY A 12 -1.98 57.63 21.09
C GLY A 12 -1.91 56.58 22.20
N MET A 13 -1.15 56.84 23.27
CA MET A 13 -1.28 56.13 24.55
C MET A 13 -2.64 56.41 25.19
N ALA A 14 -3.32 55.37 25.64
CA ALA A 14 -4.33 55.49 26.70
C ALA A 14 -4.19 54.26 27.63
N THR A 15 -3.67 54.55 28.82
CA THR A 15 -3.62 53.68 29.97
C THR A 15 -5.02 53.49 30.55
N ALA A 16 -5.47 52.24 30.68
CA ALA A 16 -6.56 51.90 31.59
C ALA A 16 -6.15 50.70 32.43
N ALA A 17 -5.87 50.94 33.69
CA ALA A 17 -5.67 49.90 34.71
C ALA A 17 -7.04 49.31 35.06
N ALA A 18 -7.22 48.04 34.87
CA ALA A 18 -8.31 47.26 35.42
C ALA A 18 -7.76 46.17 36.34
N LEU A 19 -8.17 46.22 37.61
CA LEU A 19 -7.92 45.20 38.62
C LEU A 19 -8.57 43.88 38.15
N LEU A 20 -7.75 42.84 38.01
CA LEU A 20 -8.22 41.49 37.84
C LEU A 20 -8.04 40.70 39.14
N THR A 21 -9.15 40.38 39.75
CA THR A 21 -9.29 39.43 40.85
C THR A 21 -8.86 38.04 40.36
N ARG A 22 -7.93 37.42 41.08
CA ARG A 22 -7.54 36.04 40.87
C ARG A 22 -8.74 35.13 41.11
N ARG A 23 -9.15 34.43 40.05
CA ARG A 23 -9.93 33.21 40.16
C ARG A 23 -8.99 32.05 39.86
N ASP A 24 -8.85 31.17 40.83
CA ASP A 24 -8.16 29.88 40.68
C ASP A 24 -8.86 29.05 39.61
N VAL A 25 -8.21 28.88 38.46
CA VAL A 25 -8.63 27.92 37.43
C VAL A 25 -7.88 26.64 37.76
N ALA A 26 -8.63 25.67 38.32
CA ALA A 26 -8.13 24.30 38.44
C ALA A 26 -7.77 23.77 37.04
N ALA A 27 -6.50 23.42 36.87
CA ALA A 27 -6.02 22.76 35.67
C ALA A 27 -6.72 21.40 35.54
N GLN A 28 -7.63 21.28 34.59
CA GLN A 28 -8.11 19.97 34.13
C GLN A 28 -6.96 19.29 33.40
N GLN A 29 -6.43 18.25 34.02
CA GLN A 29 -5.51 17.32 33.36
C GLN A 29 -6.29 16.60 32.25
N THR A 30 -5.93 16.86 31.00
CA THR A 30 -6.28 16.01 29.87
C THR A 30 -5.72 14.61 30.11
N PRO A 31 -6.49 13.54 29.90
CA PRO A 31 -5.97 12.20 30.05
C PRO A 31 -4.84 11.96 29.04
N ALA A 32 -3.72 11.46 29.57
CA ALA A 32 -2.56 11.07 28.79
C ALA A 32 -3.00 10.15 27.63
N GLY A 33 -2.41 10.39 26.47
CA GLY A 33 -2.65 9.65 25.26
C GLY A 33 -2.62 8.15 25.46
N ALA A 34 -3.48 7.46 24.72
CA ALA A 34 -3.52 6.01 24.68
C ALA A 34 -2.10 5.48 24.39
N ALA A 35 -1.60 4.65 25.32
CA ALA A 35 -0.33 3.98 25.15
C ALA A 35 -0.40 3.15 23.86
N GLN A 36 0.49 3.43 22.93
CA GLN A 36 0.70 2.58 21.77
C GLN A 36 1.02 1.18 22.27
N SER A 37 0.29 0.19 21.78
CA SER A 37 0.58 -1.21 22.05
C SER A 37 2.04 -1.48 21.66
N PRO A 38 2.81 -2.22 22.46
CA PRO A 38 4.17 -2.58 22.07
C PRO A 38 4.14 -3.34 20.75
N PRO A 39 5.19 -3.20 19.91
CA PRO A 39 5.28 -3.96 18.67
C PRO A 39 5.10 -5.45 18.98
N ALA A 40 4.31 -6.13 18.15
CA ALA A 40 4.05 -7.55 18.31
C ALA A 40 5.38 -8.31 18.41
N ALA A 41 5.45 -9.25 19.36
CA ALA A 41 6.61 -10.13 19.46
C ALA A 41 6.84 -10.83 18.11
N PRO A 42 8.10 -11.13 17.71
CA PRO A 42 8.39 -11.82 16.46
C PRO A 42 7.56 -13.10 16.38
N ALA A 43 6.84 -13.25 15.27
CA ALA A 43 5.99 -14.41 15.02
C ALA A 43 6.80 -15.70 15.17
N GLN A 44 6.25 -16.68 15.89
CA GLN A 44 6.86 -18.00 15.98
C GLN A 44 6.90 -18.64 14.57
N PRO A 45 7.92 -19.45 14.24
CA PRO A 45 7.98 -20.14 12.96
C PRO A 45 6.68 -20.88 12.71
N ASN A 46 6.16 -20.72 11.49
CA ASN A 46 4.86 -21.24 11.09
C ASN A 46 4.84 -22.76 11.15
N SER A 47 3.95 -23.33 11.94
CA SER A 47 3.71 -24.79 11.98
C SER A 47 2.70 -25.26 10.92
N ASN A 48 2.28 -24.37 10.00
CA ASN A 48 1.34 -24.70 8.94
C ASN A 48 2.02 -25.60 7.87
N PRO A 49 1.59 -26.85 7.69
CA PRO A 49 2.20 -27.78 6.74
C PRO A 49 2.03 -27.38 5.26
N ALA A 50 1.16 -26.39 4.98
CA ALA A 50 0.99 -25.87 3.63
C ALA A 50 2.11 -24.87 3.22
N VAL A 51 2.91 -24.39 4.17
CA VAL A 51 4.03 -23.50 3.89
C VAL A 51 5.30 -24.29 3.66
N GLN A 52 5.90 -24.13 2.47
CA GLN A 52 7.19 -24.72 2.14
C GLN A 52 8.28 -23.65 2.30
N PRO A 53 9.27 -23.87 3.18
CA PRO A 53 10.41 -22.95 3.31
C PRO A 53 11.09 -22.74 1.95
N ASN A 54 11.29 -21.50 1.57
CA ASN A 54 12.03 -21.13 0.35
C ASN A 54 13.08 -20.06 0.67
N PRO A 55 14.20 -20.43 1.32
CA PRO A 55 15.23 -19.48 1.77
C PRO A 55 15.85 -18.68 0.61
N ASP A 56 15.76 -19.21 -0.61
CA ASP A 56 16.30 -18.58 -1.81
C ASP A 56 15.28 -17.70 -2.55
N LEU A 57 14.05 -17.56 -2.05
CA LEU A 57 12.97 -16.86 -2.75
C LEU A 57 13.33 -15.41 -3.07
N LEU A 58 13.79 -14.65 -2.06
CA LEU A 58 14.18 -13.26 -2.25
C LEU A 58 15.30 -13.11 -3.28
N GLN A 59 16.30 -13.99 -3.22
CA GLN A 59 17.40 -13.98 -4.18
C GLN A 59 16.92 -14.29 -5.61
N LYS A 60 16.00 -15.26 -5.77
CA LYS A 60 15.41 -15.59 -7.08
C LYS A 60 14.60 -14.44 -7.65
N LEU A 61 13.78 -13.78 -6.82
CA LEU A 61 12.98 -12.64 -7.24
C LEU A 61 13.88 -11.45 -7.64
N ARG A 62 14.95 -11.19 -6.88
CA ARG A 62 15.95 -10.16 -7.22
C ARG A 62 16.70 -10.49 -8.51
N ALA A 63 17.08 -11.75 -8.72
CA ALA A 63 17.72 -12.18 -9.96
C ALA A 63 16.79 -12.04 -11.17
N SER A 64 15.50 -12.42 -11.01
CA SER A 64 14.52 -12.24 -12.08
C SER A 64 14.30 -10.77 -12.42
N ALA A 65 14.16 -9.90 -11.42
CA ALA A 65 13.96 -8.46 -11.64
C ALA A 65 15.15 -7.78 -12.34
N ALA A 66 16.37 -8.27 -12.11
CA ALA A 66 17.58 -7.72 -12.75
C ALA A 66 17.61 -7.87 -14.27
N ASP A 67 16.95 -8.91 -14.79
CA ASP A 67 16.92 -9.22 -16.23
C ASP A 67 15.58 -8.86 -16.89
N GLU A 68 14.60 -8.38 -16.10
CA GLU A 68 13.25 -8.10 -16.56
C GLU A 68 13.16 -6.79 -17.35
N THR A 69 12.35 -6.78 -18.40
CA THR A 69 12.11 -5.55 -19.18
C THR A 69 10.80 -4.89 -18.77
N ILE A 70 10.81 -3.57 -18.60
CA ILE A 70 9.60 -2.81 -18.28
C ILE A 70 8.67 -2.73 -19.50
N ARG A 71 7.48 -3.29 -19.36
CA ARG A 71 6.38 -3.08 -20.29
C ARG A 71 5.58 -1.85 -19.87
N THR A 72 5.48 -0.87 -20.74
CA THR A 72 4.74 0.37 -20.52
C THR A 72 3.39 0.33 -21.24
N THR A 73 2.31 0.58 -20.51
CA THR A 73 0.95 0.70 -21.04
C THR A 73 0.37 2.07 -20.73
N LYS A 74 -0.06 2.81 -21.74
CA LYS A 74 -0.72 4.11 -21.56
C LYS A 74 -2.14 3.92 -21.04
N LEU A 75 -2.43 4.47 -19.86
CA LEU A 75 -3.77 4.47 -19.27
C LEU A 75 -4.57 5.72 -19.65
N THR A 76 -3.95 6.89 -19.54
CA THR A 76 -4.49 8.19 -19.98
C THR A 76 -3.40 8.96 -20.71
N ASP A 77 -3.61 10.24 -21.03
CA ASP A 77 -2.55 11.06 -21.62
C ASP A 77 -1.39 11.33 -20.65
N THR A 78 -1.63 11.23 -19.37
CA THR A 78 -0.65 11.55 -18.31
C THR A 78 -0.34 10.39 -17.38
N ILE A 79 -1.08 9.27 -17.43
CA ILE A 79 -0.91 8.14 -16.50
C ILE A 79 -0.54 6.88 -17.28
N PHE A 80 0.48 6.17 -16.79
CA PHE A 80 1.06 4.98 -17.41
C PHE A 80 1.21 3.86 -16.39
N LEU A 81 0.92 2.64 -16.81
CA LEU A 81 1.22 1.42 -16.07
C LEU A 81 2.57 0.87 -16.55
N LEU A 82 3.44 0.54 -15.61
CA LEU A 82 4.77 -0.03 -15.80
C LEU A 82 4.80 -1.40 -15.12
N GLN A 83 5.16 -2.44 -15.87
CA GLN A 83 5.14 -3.84 -15.38
C GLN A 83 6.46 -4.53 -15.68
N GLY A 84 6.94 -5.38 -14.78
CA GLY A 84 8.11 -6.23 -14.98
C GLY A 84 9.03 -6.38 -13.76
N VAL A 85 9.11 -5.44 -12.84
CA VAL A 85 10.10 -5.46 -11.74
C VAL A 85 9.46 -5.53 -10.36
N GLY A 86 8.65 -6.54 -10.12
CA GLY A 86 7.89 -6.71 -8.87
C GLY A 86 6.41 -6.44 -9.07
N GLY A 87 5.77 -5.76 -8.13
CA GLY A 87 4.38 -5.30 -8.28
C GLY A 87 4.19 -4.33 -9.43
N ASN A 88 2.94 -4.11 -9.82
CA ASN A 88 2.58 -3.11 -10.83
C ASN A 88 2.92 -1.70 -10.32
N ILE A 89 3.52 -0.90 -11.19
CA ILE A 89 3.94 0.47 -10.91
C ILE A 89 3.10 1.42 -11.77
N VAL A 90 2.64 2.54 -11.19
CA VAL A 90 1.96 3.60 -11.96
C VAL A 90 2.78 4.87 -11.94
N CYS A 91 2.95 5.49 -13.12
CA CYS A 91 3.59 6.79 -13.26
C CYS A 91 2.60 7.81 -13.81
N GLN A 92 2.41 8.92 -13.09
CA GLN A 92 1.78 10.12 -13.64
C GLN A 92 2.86 11.12 -14.04
N ILE A 93 2.76 11.66 -15.26
CA ILE A 93 3.64 12.69 -15.81
C ILE A 93 2.94 14.03 -15.91
N GLY A 94 3.69 15.13 -15.86
CA GLY A 94 3.18 16.47 -16.08
C GLY A 94 4.15 17.58 -15.67
N PRO A 95 3.74 18.86 -15.74
CA PRO A 95 4.62 19.99 -15.54
C PRO A 95 5.24 20.10 -14.14
N ASP A 96 4.59 19.52 -13.13
CA ASP A 96 5.13 19.51 -11.77
C ASP A 96 6.18 18.40 -11.55
N GLY A 97 6.39 17.52 -12.54
CA GLY A 97 7.28 16.37 -12.48
C GLY A 97 6.54 15.04 -12.46
N LYS A 98 7.29 13.94 -12.31
CA LYS A 98 6.71 12.60 -12.23
C LYS A 98 6.27 12.28 -10.78
N LEU A 99 5.07 11.70 -10.66
CA LEU A 99 4.61 11.01 -9.46
C LEU A 99 4.59 9.52 -9.77
N LEU A 100 5.21 8.72 -8.92
CA LEU A 100 5.33 7.28 -9.08
C LEU A 100 4.60 6.59 -7.92
N ILE A 101 3.91 5.49 -8.20
CA ILE A 101 3.34 4.60 -7.21
C ILE A 101 4.11 3.29 -7.26
N ASP A 102 4.75 2.96 -6.15
CA ASP A 102 5.67 1.86 -5.92
C ASP A 102 7.00 1.95 -6.69
N SER A 103 7.98 1.22 -6.23
CA SER A 103 9.36 1.26 -6.73
C SER A 103 9.85 -0.09 -7.27
N GLY A 104 9.06 -1.14 -7.07
CA GLY A 104 9.44 -2.49 -7.46
C GLY A 104 10.63 -3.05 -6.67
N ILE A 105 11.30 -4.03 -7.26
CA ILE A 105 12.46 -4.71 -6.71
C ILE A 105 13.74 -3.97 -7.11
N ASP A 106 14.63 -3.73 -6.15
CA ASP A 106 15.85 -2.91 -6.28
C ASP A 106 16.76 -3.27 -7.47
N THR A 107 16.98 -4.56 -7.73
CA THR A 107 17.82 -5.00 -8.84
C THR A 107 17.28 -4.61 -10.23
N GLY A 108 16.00 -4.30 -10.34
CA GLY A 108 15.34 -3.82 -11.56
C GLY A 108 15.18 -2.31 -11.65
N THR A 109 15.62 -1.53 -10.64
CA THR A 109 15.37 -0.07 -10.60
C THR A 109 15.99 0.67 -11.79
N HIS A 110 17.13 0.23 -12.30
CA HIS A 110 17.74 0.83 -13.50
C HIS A 110 16.84 0.70 -14.75
N HIS A 111 16.13 -0.42 -14.93
CA HIS A 111 15.16 -0.58 -16.02
C HIS A 111 13.94 0.34 -15.81
N LEU A 112 13.53 0.54 -14.56
CA LEU A 112 12.44 1.46 -14.23
C LEU A 112 12.86 2.91 -14.54
N LEU A 113 14.06 3.33 -14.17
CA LEU A 113 14.58 4.66 -14.48
C LEU A 113 14.67 4.91 -16.00
N ASP A 114 15.14 3.92 -16.77
CA ASP A 114 15.17 3.99 -18.23
C ASP A 114 13.77 4.11 -18.85
N ALA A 115 12.78 3.42 -18.29
CA ALA A 115 11.38 3.52 -18.73
C ALA A 115 10.80 4.91 -18.40
N LEU A 116 11.05 5.42 -17.19
CA LEU A 116 10.62 6.76 -16.76
C LEU A 116 11.23 7.89 -17.60
N ALA A 117 12.50 7.76 -18.00
CA ALA A 117 13.17 8.73 -18.86
C ALA A 117 12.56 8.78 -20.27
N LYS A 118 12.06 7.65 -20.78
CA LYS A 118 11.38 7.58 -22.09
C LYS A 118 9.95 8.16 -22.06
N LEU A 119 9.30 8.20 -20.90
CA LEU A 119 7.94 8.74 -20.76
C LEU A 119 7.92 10.26 -20.83
N ASP A 120 8.82 10.92 -20.13
CA ASP A 120 8.83 12.36 -19.95
C ASP A 120 10.19 12.85 -19.47
N ALA A 121 10.58 14.09 -19.85
CA ALA A 121 11.85 14.69 -19.45
C ALA A 121 11.86 15.29 -18.03
N HIS A 122 10.69 15.52 -17.43
CA HIS A 122 10.63 16.08 -16.09
C HIS A 122 11.17 15.08 -15.05
N ARG A 123 11.72 15.63 -13.96
CA ARG A 123 12.30 14.82 -12.89
C ARG A 123 11.24 14.02 -12.12
N LEU A 124 11.66 12.96 -11.48
CA LEU A 124 10.88 12.28 -10.45
C LEU A 124 10.77 13.21 -9.22
N ARG A 125 9.56 13.41 -8.70
CA ARG A 125 9.25 14.31 -7.58
C ARG A 125 8.72 13.57 -6.38
N VAL A 126 7.75 12.68 -6.60
CA VAL A 126 7.04 11.98 -5.55
C VAL A 126 7.03 10.49 -5.86
N LEU A 127 7.32 9.69 -4.86
CA LEU A 127 7.14 8.25 -4.83
C LEU A 127 6.13 7.93 -3.71
N ILE A 128 5.07 7.21 -4.02
CA ILE A 128 4.08 6.74 -3.06
C ILE A 128 4.24 5.23 -2.93
N ASN A 129 4.35 4.70 -1.72
CA ASN A 129 4.32 3.25 -1.51
C ASN A 129 2.91 2.80 -1.11
N THR A 130 2.39 1.78 -1.79
CA THR A 130 1.09 1.19 -1.48
C THR A 130 1.07 0.46 -0.15
N HIS A 131 2.16 -0.23 0.17
CA HIS A 131 2.40 -0.93 1.43
C HIS A 131 3.91 -1.25 1.59
N TRP A 132 4.28 -2.00 2.63
CA TRP A 132 5.69 -2.17 3.01
C TRP A 132 6.43 -3.30 2.27
N HIS A 133 5.78 -4.21 1.54
CA HIS A 133 6.45 -5.38 0.96
C HIS A 133 7.56 -5.01 -0.01
N PHE A 134 8.58 -5.87 -0.04
CA PHE A 134 9.86 -5.59 -0.71
C PHE A 134 9.73 -5.43 -2.23
N ASP A 135 8.80 -6.11 -2.87
CA ASP A 135 8.56 -6.02 -4.31
C ASP A 135 7.78 -4.76 -4.73
N HIS A 136 7.42 -3.93 -3.77
CA HIS A 136 6.85 -2.59 -3.93
C HIS A 136 7.77 -1.48 -3.44
N THR A 137 8.73 -1.78 -2.55
CA THR A 137 9.50 -0.75 -1.83
C THR A 137 11.01 -0.87 -1.96
N SER A 138 11.57 -1.98 -2.51
CA SER A 138 13.03 -2.18 -2.50
C SER A 138 13.77 -1.14 -3.33
N GLY A 139 13.18 -0.58 -4.40
CA GLY A 139 13.76 0.47 -5.22
C GLY A 139 13.74 1.87 -4.59
N ASN A 140 13.13 2.04 -3.40
CA ASN A 140 12.94 3.33 -2.75
C ASN A 140 14.24 4.12 -2.59
N ALA A 141 15.31 3.48 -2.11
CA ALA A 141 16.58 4.16 -1.84
C ALA A 141 17.19 4.78 -3.10
N GLU A 142 17.20 4.05 -4.20
CA GLU A 142 17.75 4.53 -5.48
C GLU A 142 16.89 5.65 -6.07
N LEU A 143 15.56 5.50 -6.06
CA LEU A 143 14.64 6.52 -6.52
C LEU A 143 14.67 7.79 -5.65
N HIS A 144 14.90 7.65 -4.35
CA HIS A 144 15.12 8.80 -3.46
C HIS A 144 16.41 9.56 -3.82
N LEU A 145 17.49 8.85 -4.12
CA LEU A 145 18.75 9.47 -4.58
C LEU A 145 18.57 10.19 -5.93
N GLU A 146 17.66 9.74 -6.78
CA GLU A 146 17.24 10.42 -8.02
C GLU A 146 16.29 11.62 -7.78
N GLY A 147 15.94 11.89 -6.51
CA GLY A 147 15.22 13.08 -6.09
C GLY A 147 13.75 12.87 -5.73
N ALA A 148 13.28 11.62 -5.62
CA ALA A 148 11.94 11.32 -5.15
C ALA A 148 11.77 11.65 -3.66
N PHE A 149 10.67 12.31 -3.32
CA PHE A 149 10.16 12.45 -1.97
C PHE A 149 9.16 11.32 -1.71
N ILE A 150 9.45 10.47 -0.72
CA ILE A 150 8.68 9.24 -0.48
C ILE A 150 7.56 9.53 0.51
N VAL A 151 6.33 9.16 0.12
CA VAL A 151 5.09 9.28 0.91
C VAL A 151 4.50 7.90 1.12
N ALA A 152 4.03 7.58 2.32
CA ALA A 152 3.39 6.31 2.63
C ALA A 152 2.47 6.40 3.86
N GLN A 153 1.70 5.35 4.11
CA GLN A 153 0.98 5.19 5.37
C GLN A 153 1.98 4.95 6.54
N ASP A 154 1.62 5.38 7.76
CA ASP A 154 2.50 5.34 8.95
C ASP A 154 3.14 3.97 9.18
N ASN A 155 2.36 2.87 9.08
CA ASN A 155 2.86 1.52 9.32
C ASN A 155 3.87 1.08 8.26
N THR A 156 3.79 1.57 7.02
CA THR A 156 4.81 1.30 5.99
C THR A 156 6.18 1.73 6.47
N ARG A 157 6.31 2.97 7.00
CA ARG A 157 7.60 3.44 7.54
C ARG A 157 8.03 2.64 8.77
N ILE A 158 7.10 2.32 9.68
CA ILE A 158 7.39 1.54 10.89
C ILE A 158 7.96 0.17 10.51
N ARG A 159 7.33 -0.52 9.56
CA ARG A 159 7.76 -1.84 9.11
C ARG A 159 9.08 -1.80 8.36
N LEU A 160 9.28 -0.85 7.47
CA LEU A 160 10.55 -0.68 6.74
C LEU A 160 11.73 -0.36 7.69
N SER A 161 11.48 0.31 8.82
CA SER A 161 12.54 0.68 9.78
C SER A 161 13.08 -0.46 10.64
N SER A 162 12.50 -1.66 10.56
CA SER A 162 12.91 -2.82 11.37
C SER A 162 12.87 -4.12 10.55
N PRO A 163 13.63 -5.15 10.95
CA PRO A 163 13.55 -6.46 10.28
C PRO A 163 12.13 -7.03 10.34
N GLN A 164 11.67 -7.61 9.24
CA GLN A 164 10.36 -8.23 9.12
C GLN A 164 10.48 -9.73 8.81
N TYR A 165 9.41 -10.46 9.10
CA TYR A 165 9.27 -11.88 8.78
C TYR A 165 7.92 -12.14 8.12
N MET A 166 7.94 -12.73 6.92
CA MET A 166 6.73 -13.17 6.19
C MET A 166 6.58 -14.67 6.35
N ALA A 167 5.69 -15.08 7.25
CA ALA A 167 5.55 -16.50 7.61
C ALA A 167 5.12 -17.40 6.44
N VAL A 168 4.31 -16.88 5.51
CA VAL A 168 3.81 -17.63 4.35
C VAL A 168 4.93 -18.11 3.42
N TYR A 169 6.05 -17.42 3.39
CA TYR A 169 7.21 -17.75 2.56
C TYR A 169 8.44 -18.16 3.38
N ASP A 170 8.34 -18.20 4.70
CA ASP A 170 9.50 -18.34 5.62
C ASP A 170 10.62 -17.34 5.26
N LEU A 171 10.25 -16.10 5.04
CA LEU A 171 11.12 -15.07 4.48
C LEU A 171 11.46 -14.00 5.51
N HIS A 172 12.77 -13.82 5.75
CA HIS A 172 13.31 -12.74 6.57
C HIS A 172 13.74 -11.58 5.70
N ILE A 173 13.21 -10.39 5.96
CA ILE A 173 13.49 -9.16 5.24
C ILE A 173 14.23 -8.23 6.21
N PRO A 174 15.47 -7.80 5.90
CA PRO A 174 16.19 -6.86 6.76
C PRO A 174 15.53 -5.49 6.78
N ALA A 175 15.82 -4.70 7.81
CA ALA A 175 15.42 -3.29 7.83
C ALA A 175 15.96 -2.56 6.59
N ALA A 176 15.14 -1.68 6.04
CA ALA A 176 15.54 -0.82 4.92
C ALA A 176 16.59 0.22 5.37
N SER A 177 17.38 0.72 4.43
CA SER A 177 18.29 1.84 4.69
C SER A 177 17.51 3.13 4.95
N ASP A 178 18.13 4.09 5.65
CA ASP A 178 17.50 5.40 5.92
C ASP A 178 17.03 6.11 4.64
N ALA A 179 17.75 5.94 3.52
CA ALA A 179 17.40 6.51 2.23
C ALA A 179 16.14 5.89 1.61
N ALA A 180 15.74 4.69 2.03
CA ALA A 180 14.55 4.00 1.55
C ALA A 180 13.30 4.32 2.37
N LEU A 181 13.44 4.98 3.53
CA LEU A 181 12.31 5.25 4.41
C LEU A 181 11.47 6.43 3.90
N PRO A 182 10.13 6.34 3.96
CA PRO A 182 9.25 7.47 3.64
C PRO A 182 9.59 8.71 4.47
N GLN A 183 9.68 9.87 3.82
CA GLN A 183 9.92 11.17 4.47
C GLN A 183 8.64 11.80 5.00
N GLU A 184 7.49 11.49 4.38
CA GLU A 184 6.16 11.91 4.81
C GLU A 184 5.30 10.69 5.06
N THR A 185 4.54 10.69 6.15
CA THR A 185 3.60 9.61 6.47
C THR A 185 2.27 10.17 6.97
N PHE A 186 1.21 9.39 6.79
CA PHE A 186 -0.14 9.77 7.20
C PHE A 186 -0.89 8.57 7.80
N PRO A 187 -1.84 8.77 8.74
CA PRO A 187 -2.56 7.68 9.39
C PRO A 187 -3.72 7.09 8.57
N GLU A 188 -4.58 7.94 7.98
CA GLU A 188 -5.86 7.51 7.38
C GLU A 188 -5.97 7.89 5.90
N THR A 189 -5.82 9.17 5.59
CA THR A 189 -5.93 9.71 4.23
C THR A 189 -4.96 10.84 4.01
N GLU A 190 -4.49 10.97 2.76
CA GLU A 190 -3.71 12.11 2.29
C GLU A 190 -4.18 12.51 0.90
N THR A 191 -4.08 13.79 0.56
CA THR A 191 -4.43 14.30 -0.77
C THR A 191 -3.29 15.13 -1.33
N LEU A 192 -2.81 14.73 -2.49
CA LEU A 192 -1.77 15.42 -3.24
C LEU A 192 -2.37 16.15 -4.45
N TRP A 193 -1.90 17.35 -4.69
CA TRP A 193 -2.26 18.16 -5.85
C TRP A 193 -1.03 18.32 -6.75
N LEU A 194 -0.92 17.45 -7.77
CA LEU A 194 0.16 17.48 -8.75
C LEU A 194 -0.39 17.34 -10.17
N ASN A 195 0.32 17.91 -11.14
CA ASN A 195 0.01 17.78 -12.56
C ASN A 195 -1.44 18.14 -12.91
N ASN A 196 -2.00 19.11 -12.20
CA ASN A 196 -3.39 19.53 -12.34
C ASN A 196 -4.41 18.39 -12.12
N ASP A 197 -4.08 17.46 -11.24
CA ASP A 197 -4.95 16.38 -10.78
C ASP A 197 -4.98 16.36 -9.25
N GLN A 198 -6.07 15.89 -8.69
CA GLN A 198 -6.19 15.51 -7.28
C GLN A 198 -5.92 14.02 -7.17
N THR A 199 -4.95 13.64 -6.36
CA THR A 199 -4.60 12.25 -6.09
C THR A 199 -4.88 11.97 -4.61
N ASP A 200 -5.88 11.12 -4.36
CA ASP A 200 -6.26 10.72 -3.01
C ASP A 200 -5.61 9.39 -2.63
N LEU A 201 -5.00 9.35 -1.45
CA LEU A 201 -4.39 8.19 -0.83
C LEU A 201 -5.26 7.79 0.34
N VAL A 202 -5.72 6.54 0.38
CA VAL A 202 -6.68 6.07 1.38
C VAL A 202 -6.18 4.77 2.02
N HIS A 203 -6.07 4.76 3.34
CA HIS A 203 -5.68 3.59 4.11
C HIS A 203 -6.78 2.53 4.12
N ALA A 204 -6.41 1.29 3.87
CA ALA A 204 -7.25 0.10 3.98
C ALA A 204 -6.71 -0.79 5.12
N PRO A 205 -7.12 -0.54 6.38
CA PRO A 205 -6.51 -1.16 7.55
C PRO A 205 -6.79 -2.66 7.62
N PHE A 206 -5.75 -3.43 8.02
CA PHE A 206 -5.82 -4.87 8.24
C PHE A 206 -6.32 -5.65 7.01
N ALA A 207 -5.89 -5.26 5.81
CA ALA A 207 -6.29 -5.88 4.56
C ALA A 207 -5.26 -6.94 4.11
N HIS A 208 -4.40 -6.67 3.12
CA HIS A 208 -3.28 -7.51 2.78
C HIS A 208 -2.18 -7.45 3.86
N THR A 209 -1.94 -6.23 4.36
CA THR A 209 -1.12 -5.89 5.53
C THR A 209 -1.88 -4.91 6.43
N ASP A 210 -1.21 -4.35 7.44
CA ASP A 210 -1.73 -3.21 8.23
C ASP A 210 -1.38 -1.84 7.63
N SER A 211 -0.67 -1.81 6.51
CA SER A 211 -0.13 -0.59 5.93
C SER A 211 -0.68 -0.25 4.54
N ASP A 212 -1.65 -1.03 4.05
CA ASP A 212 -2.14 -0.90 2.69
C ASP A 212 -2.84 0.44 2.44
N ILE A 213 -2.52 1.05 1.31
CA ILE A 213 -3.29 2.16 0.76
C ILE A 213 -3.69 1.85 -0.68
N PHE A 214 -4.82 2.41 -1.11
CA PHE A 214 -5.10 2.55 -2.52
C PHE A 214 -5.03 4.03 -2.93
N ILE A 215 -4.72 4.28 -4.19
CA ILE A 215 -4.49 5.61 -4.73
C ILE A 215 -5.48 5.89 -5.85
N HIS A 216 -6.22 7.00 -5.75
CA HIS A 216 -7.20 7.42 -6.75
C HIS A 216 -6.78 8.72 -7.43
N PHE A 217 -6.47 8.65 -8.72
CA PHE A 217 -6.30 9.80 -9.60
C PHE A 217 -7.66 10.27 -10.08
N ASN A 218 -8.20 11.31 -9.46
CA ASN A 218 -9.59 11.73 -9.66
C ASN A 218 -9.88 12.14 -11.12
N LYS A 219 -9.07 13.03 -11.68
CA LYS A 219 -9.24 13.48 -13.06
C LYS A 219 -8.90 12.40 -14.08
N GLY A 220 -7.89 11.60 -13.76
CA GLY A 220 -7.46 10.48 -14.59
C GLY A 220 -8.46 9.32 -14.61
N ASN A 221 -9.34 9.23 -13.61
CA ASN A 221 -10.23 8.10 -13.34
C ASN A 221 -9.47 6.76 -13.35
N VAL A 222 -8.35 6.73 -12.63
CA VAL A 222 -7.49 5.56 -12.45
C VAL A 222 -7.35 5.29 -10.97
N ILE A 223 -7.50 4.05 -10.54
CA ILE A 223 -7.25 3.62 -9.17
C ILE A 223 -6.13 2.58 -9.19
N HIS A 224 -5.09 2.78 -8.36
CA HIS A 224 -4.09 1.76 -8.04
C HIS A 224 -4.41 1.17 -6.68
N THR A 225 -4.63 -0.12 -6.62
CA THR A 225 -5.11 -0.78 -5.41
C THR A 225 -3.98 -1.31 -4.52
N GLY A 226 -2.73 -1.30 -5.01
CA GLY A 226 -1.72 -2.14 -4.38
C GLY A 226 -2.23 -3.58 -4.26
N ASP A 227 -1.79 -4.27 -3.24
CA ASP A 227 -2.10 -5.69 -3.01
C ASP A 227 -3.46 -5.95 -2.35
N LEU A 228 -4.35 -4.94 -2.35
CA LEU A 228 -5.78 -5.21 -2.15
C LEU A 228 -6.35 -6.06 -3.29
N TRP A 229 -5.69 -6.08 -4.46
CA TRP A 229 -6.12 -6.84 -5.62
C TRP A 229 -5.00 -7.59 -6.31
N PHE A 230 -5.16 -8.91 -6.41
CA PHE A 230 -4.38 -9.84 -7.21
C PHE A 230 -5.25 -10.31 -8.38
N ASN A 231 -5.15 -9.64 -9.53
CA ASN A 231 -6.08 -9.90 -10.64
C ASN A 231 -5.87 -11.29 -11.26
N GLY A 232 -6.89 -12.15 -11.14
CA GLY A 232 -6.89 -13.53 -11.65
C GLY A 232 -6.13 -14.52 -10.76
N MET A 233 -5.83 -14.17 -9.50
CA MET A 233 -5.08 -15.00 -8.55
C MET A 233 -5.71 -14.99 -7.16
N TYR A 234 -5.48 -16.04 -6.36
CA TYR A 234 -5.72 -15.97 -4.92
C TYR A 234 -4.76 -14.97 -4.27
N PRO A 235 -5.26 -14.12 -3.34
CA PRO A 235 -4.41 -13.14 -2.68
C PRO A 235 -3.48 -13.76 -1.64
N LEU A 236 -2.33 -13.15 -1.47
CA LEU A 236 -1.60 -13.25 -0.23
C LEU A 236 -2.32 -12.41 0.85
N ILE A 237 -2.49 -12.97 2.04
CA ILE A 237 -2.91 -12.27 3.26
C ILE A 237 -1.74 -12.39 4.24
N ASP A 238 -1.03 -11.30 4.47
CA ASP A 238 0.12 -11.33 5.38
C ASP A 238 -0.33 -11.22 6.85
N LEU A 239 -0.61 -12.38 7.45
CA LEU A 239 -1.03 -12.46 8.85
C LEU A 239 0.02 -11.90 9.81
N THR A 240 1.31 -11.96 9.44
CA THR A 240 2.40 -11.47 10.29
C THR A 240 2.47 -9.95 10.35
N SER A 241 1.89 -9.28 9.38
CA SER A 241 1.68 -7.83 9.39
C SER A 241 0.22 -7.42 9.56
N GLY A 242 -0.61 -8.28 10.15
CA GLY A 242 -1.97 -7.93 10.55
C GLY A 242 -3.00 -7.98 9.44
N GLY A 243 -2.67 -8.61 8.31
CA GLY A 243 -3.62 -8.85 7.21
C GLY A 243 -4.78 -9.75 7.60
N SER A 244 -5.95 -9.57 6.94
CA SER A 244 -7.12 -10.42 7.13
C SER A 244 -8.03 -10.43 5.91
N ILE A 245 -8.73 -11.56 5.69
CA ILE A 245 -9.69 -11.66 4.58
C ILE A 245 -10.80 -10.62 4.69
N ASN A 246 -11.29 -10.33 5.91
CA ASN A 246 -12.31 -9.33 6.13
C ASN A 246 -11.80 -7.91 5.84
N GLY A 247 -10.53 -7.63 6.13
CA GLY A 247 -9.88 -6.38 5.77
C GLY A 247 -9.74 -6.23 4.25
N MET A 248 -9.30 -7.28 3.56
CA MET A 248 -9.22 -7.32 2.10
C MET A 248 -10.58 -7.00 1.45
N ILE A 249 -11.65 -7.68 1.90
CA ILE A 249 -13.02 -7.44 1.39
C ILE A 249 -13.43 -5.98 1.60
N ARG A 250 -13.21 -5.42 2.81
CA ARG A 250 -13.53 -4.01 3.08
C ARG A 250 -12.73 -3.03 2.22
N GLY A 251 -11.43 -3.28 2.03
CA GLY A 251 -10.59 -2.45 1.16
C GLY A 251 -11.07 -2.46 -0.29
N VAL A 252 -11.42 -3.63 -0.81
CA VAL A 252 -12.01 -3.77 -2.14
C VAL A 252 -13.37 -3.07 -2.23
N ASP A 253 -14.22 -3.15 -1.20
CA ASP A 253 -15.51 -2.45 -1.15
C ASP A 253 -15.34 -0.92 -1.21
N GLN A 254 -14.31 -0.37 -0.55
CA GLN A 254 -13.99 1.06 -0.64
C GLN A 254 -13.62 1.46 -2.08
N VAL A 255 -12.76 0.67 -2.74
CA VAL A 255 -12.37 0.90 -4.15
C VAL A 255 -13.60 0.83 -5.08
N LEU A 256 -14.44 -0.21 -4.93
CA LEU A 256 -15.66 -0.37 -5.74
C LEU A 256 -16.66 0.77 -5.55
N GLY A 257 -16.71 1.37 -4.35
CA GLY A 257 -17.54 2.52 -4.03
C GLY A 257 -17.12 3.80 -4.77
N LEU A 258 -15.86 3.92 -5.18
CA LEU A 258 -15.31 5.05 -5.94
C LEU A 258 -15.32 4.79 -7.46
N ALA A 259 -15.24 3.54 -7.88
CA ALA A 259 -15.11 3.17 -9.28
C ALA A 259 -16.44 3.29 -10.06
N ASP A 260 -16.38 3.86 -11.25
CA ASP A 260 -17.42 3.79 -12.28
C ASP A 260 -17.05 2.77 -13.38
N ASP A 261 -17.94 2.58 -14.37
CA ASP A 261 -17.75 1.61 -15.47
C ASP A 261 -16.57 1.97 -16.41
N ARG A 262 -15.99 3.17 -16.28
CA ARG A 262 -14.86 3.64 -17.09
C ARG A 262 -13.58 3.69 -16.29
N THR A 263 -13.64 3.46 -14.98
CA THR A 263 -12.49 3.49 -14.10
C THR A 263 -11.52 2.38 -14.50
N LYS A 264 -10.27 2.74 -14.73
CA LYS A 264 -9.18 1.78 -14.91
C LYS A 264 -8.62 1.44 -13.55
N ILE A 265 -8.63 0.16 -13.18
CA ILE A 265 -8.16 -0.29 -11.88
C ILE A 265 -6.90 -1.13 -12.06
N VAL A 266 -5.81 -0.63 -11.49
CA VAL A 266 -4.50 -1.28 -11.52
C VAL A 266 -4.36 -2.13 -10.25
N PRO A 267 -4.26 -3.47 -10.37
CA PRO A 267 -3.97 -4.34 -9.22
C PRO A 267 -2.52 -4.21 -8.80
N GLY A 268 -2.17 -4.64 -7.60
CA GLY A 268 -0.76 -4.81 -7.22
C GLY A 268 -0.08 -5.86 -8.10
N HIS A 269 -0.76 -6.96 -8.37
CA HIS A 269 -0.27 -8.03 -9.25
C HIS A 269 -1.31 -8.46 -10.28
N GLY A 270 -0.83 -8.84 -11.47
CA GLY A 270 -1.67 -9.29 -12.56
C GLY A 270 -1.95 -8.22 -13.62
N ALA A 271 -2.92 -8.47 -14.48
CA ALA A 271 -3.26 -7.58 -15.58
C ALA A 271 -4.10 -6.38 -15.12
N LEU A 272 -3.98 -5.25 -15.86
CA LEU A 272 -4.93 -4.14 -15.74
C LEU A 272 -6.38 -4.68 -15.82
N GLY A 273 -7.26 -4.14 -14.98
CA GLY A 273 -8.66 -4.50 -14.99
C GLY A 273 -9.60 -3.31 -14.84
N ASP A 274 -10.83 -3.62 -14.52
CA ASP A 274 -11.95 -2.71 -14.38
C ASP A 274 -12.80 -3.08 -13.15
N LYS A 275 -13.89 -2.36 -12.96
CA LYS A 275 -14.84 -2.58 -11.87
C LYS A 275 -15.42 -4.00 -11.89
N THR A 276 -15.80 -4.53 -13.07
CA THR A 276 -16.37 -5.88 -13.20
C THR A 276 -15.39 -6.96 -12.76
N ALA A 277 -14.11 -6.84 -13.16
CA ALA A 277 -13.08 -7.78 -12.75
C ALA A 277 -12.81 -7.72 -11.22
N LEU A 278 -12.85 -6.53 -10.63
CA LEU A 278 -12.70 -6.36 -9.19
C LEU A 278 -13.92 -6.90 -8.41
N GLU A 279 -15.14 -6.74 -8.93
CA GLU A 279 -16.36 -7.34 -8.38
C GLU A 279 -16.30 -8.88 -8.37
N ALA A 280 -15.77 -9.49 -9.45
CA ALA A 280 -15.55 -10.92 -9.52
C ALA A 280 -14.54 -11.41 -8.46
N TYR A 281 -13.44 -10.66 -8.27
CA TYR A 281 -12.45 -10.95 -7.23
C TYR A 281 -13.04 -10.85 -5.83
N ARG A 282 -13.79 -9.77 -5.55
CA ARG A 282 -14.54 -9.63 -4.30
C ARG A 282 -15.46 -10.81 -4.02
N THR A 283 -16.22 -11.22 -5.05
CA THR A 283 -17.16 -12.35 -4.94
C THR A 283 -16.42 -13.64 -4.59
N MET A 284 -15.26 -13.88 -5.18
CA MET A 284 -14.40 -15.01 -4.85
C MET A 284 -14.00 -14.96 -3.36
N MET A 285 -13.49 -13.83 -2.87
CA MET A 285 -13.05 -13.68 -1.48
C MET A 285 -14.20 -13.92 -0.49
N VAL A 286 -15.35 -13.31 -0.71
CA VAL A 286 -16.55 -13.51 0.14
C VAL A 286 -16.98 -14.97 0.14
N THR A 287 -17.03 -15.60 -1.04
CA THR A 287 -17.42 -17.01 -1.16
C THR A 287 -16.51 -17.93 -0.36
N VAL A 288 -15.18 -17.72 -0.44
CA VAL A 288 -14.22 -18.56 0.29
C VAL A 288 -14.29 -18.26 1.80
N ALA A 289 -14.40 -16.98 2.18
CA ALA A 289 -14.55 -16.58 3.58
C ALA A 289 -15.78 -17.26 4.23
N ASP A 290 -16.94 -17.17 3.60
CA ASP A 290 -18.20 -17.78 4.11
C ASP A 290 -18.07 -19.30 4.26
N ARG A 291 -17.46 -19.97 3.27
CA ARG A 291 -17.26 -21.43 3.30
C ARG A 291 -16.32 -21.86 4.41
N VAL A 292 -15.19 -21.14 4.57
CA VAL A 292 -14.19 -21.42 5.61
C VAL A 292 -14.75 -21.09 7.00
N GLU A 293 -15.44 -19.97 7.16
CA GLU A 293 -16.10 -19.58 8.42
C GLU A 293 -17.12 -20.65 8.87
N LYS A 294 -17.93 -21.15 7.95
CA LYS A 294 -18.86 -22.24 8.23
C LYS A 294 -18.18 -23.50 8.73
N LEU A 295 -17.12 -23.95 8.01
CA LEU A 295 -16.36 -25.14 8.42
C LEU A 295 -15.71 -24.94 9.79
N LYS A 296 -15.12 -23.77 10.04
CA LYS A 296 -14.52 -23.39 11.33
C LYS A 296 -15.58 -23.39 12.46
N ALA A 297 -16.78 -22.87 12.22
CA ALA A 297 -17.89 -22.84 13.17
C ALA A 297 -18.42 -24.27 13.48
N GLU A 298 -18.32 -25.20 12.54
CA GLU A 298 -18.63 -26.64 12.74
C GLU A 298 -17.54 -27.37 13.54
N GLY A 299 -16.46 -26.69 13.94
CA GLY A 299 -15.37 -27.24 14.75
C GLY A 299 -14.24 -27.92 13.94
N ASN A 300 -14.23 -27.77 12.62
CA ASN A 300 -13.12 -28.28 11.80
C ASN A 300 -11.82 -27.55 12.09
N THR A 301 -10.72 -28.30 12.18
CA THR A 301 -9.37 -27.74 12.22
C THR A 301 -9.01 -27.17 10.84
N VAL A 302 -7.90 -26.38 10.76
CA VAL A 302 -7.41 -25.88 9.48
C VAL A 302 -7.11 -27.01 8.48
N GLN A 303 -6.53 -28.12 8.94
CA GLN A 303 -6.25 -29.29 8.10
C GLN A 303 -7.53 -29.95 7.57
N GLN A 304 -8.56 -30.07 8.41
CA GLN A 304 -9.88 -30.60 8.00
C GLN A 304 -10.56 -29.65 7.02
N THR A 305 -10.43 -28.33 7.23
CA THR A 305 -10.97 -27.31 6.33
C THR A 305 -10.28 -27.35 4.96
N ILE A 306 -8.95 -27.49 4.92
CA ILE A 306 -8.20 -27.68 3.68
C ILE A 306 -8.65 -28.97 2.96
N ALA A 307 -8.80 -30.08 3.71
CA ALA A 307 -9.23 -31.37 3.15
C ALA A 307 -10.65 -31.34 2.56
N ALA A 308 -11.53 -30.46 3.06
CA ALA A 308 -12.86 -30.23 2.52
C ALA A 308 -12.86 -29.46 1.17
N LYS A 309 -11.73 -28.89 0.76
CA LYS A 309 -11.51 -28.20 -0.52
C LYS A 309 -12.56 -27.12 -0.84
N PRO A 310 -12.72 -26.11 0.03
CA PRO A 310 -13.76 -25.09 -0.14
C PRO A 310 -13.56 -24.20 -1.37
N THR A 311 -12.43 -24.30 -2.07
CA THR A 311 -12.07 -23.51 -3.26
C THR A 311 -12.16 -24.30 -4.57
N ALA A 312 -12.46 -25.61 -4.56
CA ALA A 312 -12.29 -26.50 -5.70
C ALA A 312 -12.95 -26.06 -7.02
N ASP A 313 -14.11 -25.43 -6.95
CA ASP A 313 -14.82 -24.85 -8.11
C ASP A 313 -14.26 -23.51 -8.61
N LEU A 314 -13.37 -22.88 -7.83
CA LEU A 314 -12.74 -21.59 -8.08
C LEU A 314 -11.30 -21.73 -8.58
N ASP A 315 -10.64 -22.84 -8.28
CA ASP A 315 -9.21 -23.04 -8.52
C ASP A 315 -8.80 -22.89 -9.99
N ALA A 316 -9.63 -23.34 -10.93
CA ALA A 316 -9.36 -23.21 -12.37
C ALA A 316 -9.19 -21.74 -12.80
N THR A 317 -9.85 -20.81 -12.12
CA THR A 317 -9.78 -19.37 -12.39
C THR A 317 -8.71 -18.67 -11.57
N TRP A 318 -8.60 -18.99 -10.27
CA TRP A 318 -7.87 -18.18 -9.31
C TRP A 318 -6.54 -18.79 -8.82
N ALA A 319 -6.29 -20.09 -8.99
CA ALA A 319 -5.02 -20.73 -8.61
C ALA A 319 -3.94 -20.56 -9.69
N ARG A 320 -3.62 -19.30 -10.04
CA ARG A 320 -2.64 -18.97 -11.10
C ARG A 320 -1.44 -18.16 -10.60
N GLY A 321 -1.43 -17.81 -9.32
CA GLY A 321 -0.36 -17.02 -8.68
C GLY A 321 0.56 -17.90 -7.82
N SER A 322 1.26 -17.26 -6.92
CA SER A 322 2.17 -17.90 -5.96
C SER A 322 1.44 -18.51 -4.74
N ILE A 323 0.17 -18.16 -4.54
CA ILE A 323 -0.64 -18.66 -3.43
C ILE A 323 -1.48 -19.84 -3.92
N GLU A 324 -1.10 -21.04 -3.48
CA GLU A 324 -1.81 -22.26 -3.77
C GLU A 324 -3.17 -22.33 -3.03
N PRO A 325 -4.17 -23.06 -3.54
CA PRO A 325 -5.50 -23.17 -2.92
C PRO A 325 -5.47 -23.54 -1.44
N ASP A 326 -4.68 -24.55 -1.07
CA ASP A 326 -4.58 -25.02 0.31
C ASP A 326 -3.97 -23.94 1.23
N THR A 327 -2.98 -23.19 0.73
CA THR A 327 -2.39 -22.05 1.43
C THR A 327 -3.42 -20.93 1.60
N PHE A 328 -4.17 -20.59 0.56
CA PHE A 328 -5.20 -19.56 0.65
C PHE A 328 -6.29 -19.93 1.68
N VAL A 329 -6.76 -21.17 1.68
CA VAL A 329 -7.70 -21.69 2.69
C VAL A 329 -7.14 -21.54 4.10
N ALA A 330 -5.88 -21.87 4.32
CA ALA A 330 -5.22 -21.71 5.62
C ALA A 330 -5.15 -20.23 6.05
N LEU A 331 -4.72 -19.33 5.15
CA LEU A 331 -4.65 -17.89 5.43
C LEU A 331 -6.05 -17.32 5.77
N VAL A 332 -7.08 -17.71 5.05
CA VAL A 332 -8.46 -17.31 5.36
C VAL A 332 -8.89 -17.84 6.73
N TYR A 333 -8.65 -19.13 6.99
CA TYR A 333 -9.00 -19.76 8.27
C TYR A 333 -8.35 -19.06 9.47
N ASP A 334 -7.06 -18.75 9.37
CA ASP A 334 -6.30 -18.12 10.45
C ASP A 334 -6.63 -16.62 10.63
N SER A 335 -7.21 -15.97 9.60
CA SER A 335 -7.60 -14.55 9.64
C SER A 335 -9.05 -14.29 10.06
N LEU A 336 -9.89 -15.34 10.15
CA LEU A 336 -11.26 -15.33 10.69
C LEU A 336 -11.24 -15.56 12.20
#